data_fa9ceac91a566b9f11b7dda116f6030d
#
_entry.id   fa9ceac91a566b9f11b7dda116f6030d
#
_cell.length_a   1.000
_cell.length_b   1.000
_cell.length_c   1.000
_cell.angle_alpha   90.00
_cell.angle_beta   90.00
_cell.angle_gamma   90.00
#
_symmetry.space_group_name_H-M   'P 1'
#
loop_
_entity.id
_entity.type
_entity.pdbx_description
1 polymer ?
#
loop_
_entity_poly.entity_id
_entity_poly.type
_entity_poly.pdbx_seq_one_letter_code
_entity_poly.pdbx_strand_id
1 'polypeptide(L)'
;GIAAINAGGSTLHSFFKLPFYPLLPDDPNFSLQRGRIHEFFKYTKPHRKLLEELELVIIDEISMVRADIIDAVDRILRVYSRNLREPFGGKQILLVGDVFQLEPVVKGDEREILNRFYPTPYFFSARVFGQIDLVSIELQKVYRQTDSKFIHVLDHIRNNTVGSAELQLLNTRYGTQIEQSEADMYITLATRRDNVDYINDKKLAELPGDPVTFYGEIMGDFPESSLP
;
A
#
# COMPACT_ATOMS: atom_id res chain seq x y z
N GLY A 1 -0.17 2.80 5.69
CA GLY A 1 0.45 3.66 6.61
C GLY A 1 -0.04 5.09 6.64
N ILE A 2 0.76 6.02 6.17
CA ILE A 2 0.49 7.48 6.31
C ILE A 2 -0.84 7.87 5.64
N ALA A 3 -1.14 7.35 4.45
CA ALA A 3 -2.41 7.61 3.77
C ALA A 3 -3.63 7.24 4.65
N ALA A 4 -3.56 6.11 5.35
CA ALA A 4 -4.62 5.69 6.25
C ALA A 4 -4.80 6.66 7.43
N ILE A 5 -3.70 7.15 8.02
CA ILE A 5 -3.75 8.13 9.11
C ILE A 5 -4.39 9.43 8.63
N ASN A 6 -3.96 9.95 7.47
CA ASN A 6 -4.46 11.20 6.91
C ASN A 6 -5.96 11.13 6.56
N ALA A 7 -6.45 9.97 6.14
CA ALA A 7 -7.85 9.74 5.81
C ALA A 7 -8.72 9.34 7.02
N GLY A 8 -8.15 9.24 8.22
CA GLY A 8 -8.85 8.72 9.40
C GLY A 8 -9.22 7.23 9.29
N GLY A 9 -8.52 6.51 8.41
CA GLY A 9 -8.73 5.09 8.15
C GLY A 9 -7.68 4.19 8.81
N SER A 10 -7.58 2.95 8.32
CA SER A 10 -6.60 1.96 8.77
C SER A 10 -5.98 1.21 7.60
N THR A 11 -4.88 0.48 7.81
CA THR A 11 -4.32 -0.35 6.75
C THR A 11 -5.23 -1.54 6.46
N LEU A 12 -5.21 -2.05 5.22
CA LEU A 12 -5.96 -3.26 4.83
C LEU A 12 -5.69 -4.43 5.78
N HIS A 13 -4.41 -4.68 6.08
CA HIS A 13 -4.02 -5.76 6.99
C HIS A 13 -4.60 -5.58 8.40
N SER A 14 -4.59 -4.37 8.93
CA SER A 14 -5.17 -4.09 10.25
C SER A 14 -6.68 -4.22 10.23
N PHE A 15 -7.34 -3.63 9.22
CA PHE A 15 -8.81 -3.62 9.12
C PHE A 15 -9.38 -5.02 8.91
N PHE A 16 -8.86 -5.76 7.93
CA PHE A 16 -9.31 -7.11 7.61
C PHE A 16 -8.59 -8.21 8.39
N LYS A 17 -7.68 -7.85 9.34
CA LYS A 17 -6.86 -8.80 10.11
C LYS A 17 -6.13 -9.80 9.23
N LEU A 18 -5.59 -9.33 8.09
CA LEU A 18 -4.89 -10.16 7.13
C LEU A 18 -3.52 -10.58 7.66
N PRO A 19 -3.08 -11.82 7.42
CA PRO A 19 -1.71 -12.23 7.70
C PRO A 19 -0.73 -11.59 6.72
N PHE A 20 0.57 -11.63 7.04
CA PHE A 20 1.62 -11.09 6.18
C PHE A 20 2.17 -12.07 5.15
N TYR A 21 1.66 -13.31 5.11
CA TYR A 21 2.01 -14.31 4.10
C TYR A 21 0.99 -14.33 2.95
N PRO A 22 1.33 -14.89 1.78
CA PRO A 22 0.42 -14.97 0.64
C PRO A 22 -0.87 -15.73 0.96
N LEU A 23 -2.00 -15.19 0.50
CA LEU A 23 -3.33 -15.75 0.66
C LEU A 23 -3.74 -16.46 -0.63
N LEU A 24 -3.58 -17.79 -0.67
CA LEU A 24 -3.74 -18.54 -1.90
C LEU A 24 -5.21 -18.88 -2.19
N PRO A 25 -5.62 -18.86 -3.47
CA PRO A 25 -7.00 -19.17 -3.86
C PRO A 25 -7.46 -20.58 -3.54
N ASP A 26 -6.52 -21.54 -3.48
CA ASP A 26 -6.76 -22.95 -3.16
C ASP A 26 -6.61 -23.29 -1.68
N ASP A 27 -6.23 -22.33 -0.82
CA ASP A 27 -6.15 -22.56 0.61
C ASP A 27 -7.55 -22.87 1.18
N PRO A 28 -7.74 -24.03 1.81
CA PRO A 28 -9.00 -24.42 2.41
C PRO A 28 -9.54 -23.39 3.43
N ASN A 29 -8.66 -22.64 4.11
CA ASN A 29 -9.05 -21.61 5.07
C ASN A 29 -9.71 -20.40 4.40
N PHE A 30 -9.44 -20.16 3.11
CA PHE A 30 -10.04 -19.12 2.28
C PHE A 30 -11.24 -19.62 1.48
N SER A 31 -11.72 -20.81 1.71
CA SER A 31 -12.95 -21.31 1.09
C SER A 31 -14.13 -20.40 1.44
N LEU A 32 -15.00 -20.13 0.45
CA LEU A 32 -16.27 -19.42 0.65
C LEU A 32 -17.28 -20.23 1.50
N GLN A 33 -16.94 -21.49 1.86
CA GLN A 33 -17.71 -22.23 2.84
C GLN A 33 -17.64 -21.54 4.20
N ARG A 34 -18.81 -21.17 4.67
CA ARG A 34 -19.05 -20.28 5.82
C ARG A 34 -18.22 -20.58 7.09
N GLY A 35 -17.95 -21.84 7.36
CA GLY A 35 -17.24 -22.25 8.58
C GLY A 35 -15.77 -21.83 8.60
N ARG A 36 -15.05 -22.00 7.49
CA ARG A 36 -13.59 -21.90 7.48
C ARG A 36 -13.07 -20.47 7.55
N ILE A 37 -13.67 -19.54 6.82
CA ILE A 37 -13.29 -18.11 6.92
C ILE A 37 -13.58 -17.57 8.33
N HIS A 38 -14.70 -17.95 8.95
CA HIS A 38 -15.01 -17.54 10.32
C HIS A 38 -14.06 -18.13 11.36
N GLU A 39 -13.54 -19.32 11.13
CA GLU A 39 -12.55 -19.95 12.01
C GLU A 39 -11.18 -19.31 11.87
N PHE A 40 -10.81 -18.96 10.65
CA PHE A 40 -9.53 -18.34 10.34
C PHE A 40 -9.49 -16.88 10.80
N PHE A 41 -10.47 -16.05 10.39
CA PHE A 41 -10.60 -14.65 10.80
C PHE A 41 -11.50 -14.53 12.04
N LYS A 42 -10.92 -14.61 13.21
CA LYS A 42 -11.65 -14.50 14.49
C LYS A 42 -12.02 -13.06 14.82
N TYR A 43 -12.94 -12.46 14.06
CA TYR A 43 -13.42 -11.12 14.36
C TYR A 43 -14.29 -11.07 15.62
N THR A 44 -14.12 -9.98 16.39
CA THR A 44 -15.02 -9.66 17.51
C THR A 44 -16.43 -9.35 17.00
N LYS A 45 -17.43 -9.44 17.87
CA LYS A 45 -18.83 -9.10 17.50
C LYS A 45 -18.97 -7.69 16.91
N PRO A 46 -18.37 -6.62 17.48
CA PRO A 46 -18.43 -5.28 16.89
C PRO A 46 -17.81 -5.23 15.49
N HIS A 47 -16.68 -5.90 15.29
CA HIS A 47 -16.02 -5.91 13.99
C HIS A 47 -16.81 -6.65 12.91
N ARG A 48 -17.47 -7.76 13.27
CA ARG A 48 -18.39 -8.45 12.35
C ARG A 48 -19.55 -7.56 11.94
N LYS A 49 -20.14 -6.87 12.91
CA LYS A 49 -21.22 -5.91 12.64
C LYS A 49 -20.76 -4.80 11.70
N LEU A 50 -19.55 -4.26 11.92
CA LEU A 50 -18.95 -3.27 11.03
C LEU A 50 -18.83 -3.81 9.59
N LEU A 51 -18.29 -5.03 9.39
CA LEU A 51 -18.18 -5.64 8.07
C LEU A 51 -19.55 -5.90 7.41
N GLU A 52 -20.58 -6.25 8.19
CA GLU A 52 -21.95 -6.41 7.69
C GLU A 52 -22.55 -5.08 7.21
N GLU A 53 -22.34 -4.00 7.96
CA GLU A 53 -22.93 -2.67 7.73
C GLU A 53 -22.18 -1.80 6.72
N LEU A 54 -20.95 -2.16 6.36
CA LEU A 54 -20.18 -1.44 5.32
C LEU A 54 -20.98 -1.35 4.01
N GLU A 55 -21.03 -0.16 3.44
CA GLU A 55 -21.62 0.12 2.13
C GLU A 55 -20.52 0.38 1.08
N LEU A 56 -19.47 1.11 1.47
CA LEU A 56 -18.36 1.51 0.61
C LEU A 56 -17.03 1.18 1.27
N VAL A 57 -16.10 0.62 0.50
CA VAL A 57 -14.69 0.46 0.88
C VAL A 57 -13.83 1.28 -0.07
N ILE A 58 -13.05 2.20 0.46
CA ILE A 58 -12.10 3.00 -0.31
C ILE A 58 -10.70 2.47 -0.02
N ILE A 59 -9.99 2.05 -1.07
CA ILE A 59 -8.61 1.56 -0.98
C ILE A 59 -7.71 2.56 -1.68
N ASP A 60 -6.96 3.31 -0.90
CA ASP A 60 -5.95 4.25 -1.40
C ASP A 60 -4.60 3.54 -1.61
N GLU A 61 -3.76 4.09 -2.51
CA GLU A 61 -2.47 3.50 -2.92
C GLU A 61 -2.61 2.06 -3.42
N ILE A 62 -3.62 1.82 -4.25
CA ILE A 62 -3.98 0.47 -4.74
C ILE A 62 -2.84 -0.19 -5.54
N SER A 63 -1.95 0.59 -6.15
CA SER A 63 -0.79 0.07 -6.90
C SER A 63 0.11 -0.84 -6.05
N MET A 64 0.19 -0.59 -4.74
CA MET A 64 1.00 -1.36 -3.80
C MET A 64 0.28 -2.60 -3.22
N VAL A 65 -0.98 -2.84 -3.61
CA VAL A 65 -1.77 -3.96 -3.08
C VAL A 65 -1.65 -5.16 -4.01
N ARG A 66 -1.32 -6.34 -3.43
CA ARG A 66 -1.20 -7.57 -4.17
C ARG A 66 -2.58 -8.14 -4.58
N ALA A 67 -2.62 -8.88 -5.67
CA ALA A 67 -3.82 -9.53 -6.19
C ALA A 67 -4.49 -10.48 -5.18
N ASP A 68 -3.69 -11.27 -4.45
CA ASP A 68 -4.18 -12.20 -3.42
C ASP A 68 -4.87 -11.47 -2.27
N ILE A 69 -4.40 -10.28 -1.90
CA ILE A 69 -5.02 -9.44 -0.86
C ILE A 69 -6.41 -8.98 -1.31
N ILE A 70 -6.57 -8.56 -2.57
CA ILE A 70 -7.88 -8.15 -3.11
C ILE A 70 -8.86 -9.32 -3.13
N ASP A 71 -8.42 -10.50 -3.57
CA ASP A 71 -9.27 -11.71 -3.53
C ASP A 71 -9.62 -12.11 -2.10
N ALA A 72 -8.72 -11.92 -1.13
CA ALA A 72 -9.02 -12.15 0.27
C ALA A 72 -10.08 -11.18 0.81
N VAL A 73 -9.96 -9.89 0.49
CA VAL A 73 -10.96 -8.86 0.84
C VAL A 73 -12.32 -9.21 0.24
N ASP A 74 -12.36 -9.60 -1.04
CA ASP A 74 -13.60 -10.07 -1.68
C ASP A 74 -14.26 -11.20 -0.90
N ARG A 75 -13.50 -12.24 -0.60
CA ARG A 75 -14.01 -13.42 0.12
C ARG A 75 -14.52 -13.08 1.53
N ILE A 76 -13.77 -12.26 2.27
CA ILE A 76 -14.18 -11.80 3.60
C ILE A 76 -15.51 -11.05 3.49
N LEU A 77 -15.60 -10.08 2.58
CA LEU A 77 -16.81 -9.28 2.42
C LEU A 77 -18.01 -10.13 2.00
N ARG A 78 -17.87 -11.08 1.06
CA ARG A 78 -18.95 -12.01 0.70
C ARG A 78 -19.48 -12.79 1.90
N VAL A 79 -18.60 -13.33 2.72
CA VAL A 79 -18.97 -14.16 3.88
C VAL A 79 -19.67 -13.32 4.95
N TYR A 80 -19.10 -12.17 5.30
CA TYR A 80 -19.66 -11.33 6.38
C TYR A 80 -20.87 -10.52 5.95
N SER A 81 -21.04 -10.19 4.66
CA SER A 81 -22.27 -9.63 4.11
C SER A 81 -23.38 -10.68 3.89
N ARG A 82 -23.07 -11.96 4.08
CA ARG A 82 -23.98 -13.10 3.77
C ARG A 82 -24.43 -13.12 2.30
N ASN A 83 -23.64 -12.51 1.43
CA ASN A 83 -23.90 -12.46 0.00
C ASN A 83 -22.71 -13.09 -0.75
N LEU A 84 -22.77 -14.41 -0.91
CA LEU A 84 -21.69 -15.18 -1.55
C LEU A 84 -21.68 -15.08 -3.07
N ARG A 85 -22.76 -14.57 -3.68
CA ARG A 85 -22.93 -14.54 -5.14
C ARG A 85 -22.28 -13.31 -5.77
N GLU A 86 -22.43 -12.16 -5.12
CA GLU A 86 -21.93 -10.90 -5.64
C GLU A 86 -20.50 -10.63 -5.21
N PRO A 87 -19.64 -10.14 -6.12
CA PRO A 87 -18.31 -9.65 -5.78
C PRO A 87 -18.33 -8.67 -4.62
N PHE A 88 -17.36 -8.80 -3.72
CA PHE A 88 -17.25 -8.00 -2.50
C PHE A 88 -18.51 -8.02 -1.61
N GLY A 89 -19.34 -9.06 -1.76
CA GLY A 89 -20.60 -9.17 -1.02
C GLY A 89 -21.65 -8.11 -1.40
N GLY A 90 -21.55 -7.56 -2.62
CA GLY A 90 -22.43 -6.50 -3.12
C GLY A 90 -22.08 -5.09 -2.61
N LYS A 91 -20.93 -4.93 -1.95
CA LYS A 91 -20.47 -3.63 -1.46
C LYS A 91 -19.77 -2.83 -2.56
N GLN A 92 -19.89 -1.52 -2.51
CA GLN A 92 -19.18 -0.65 -3.43
C GLN A 92 -17.69 -0.58 -3.08
N ILE A 93 -16.83 -0.67 -4.10
CA ILE A 93 -15.39 -0.57 -3.95
C ILE A 93 -14.88 0.61 -4.78
N LEU A 94 -14.13 1.50 -4.15
CA LEU A 94 -13.40 2.57 -4.79
C LEU A 94 -11.90 2.33 -4.64
N LEU A 95 -11.22 2.18 -5.77
CA LEU A 95 -9.77 1.98 -5.85
C LEU A 95 -9.14 3.29 -6.30
N VAL A 96 -8.19 3.81 -5.52
CA VAL A 96 -7.48 5.07 -5.79
C VAL A 96 -5.99 4.78 -5.84
N GLY A 97 -5.29 5.28 -6.85
CA GLY A 97 -3.83 5.11 -6.94
C GLY A 97 -3.28 5.34 -8.33
N ASP A 98 -2.00 5.10 -8.49
CA ASP A 98 -1.29 5.27 -9.75
C ASP A 98 -0.46 4.00 -10.04
N VAL A 99 -0.86 3.25 -11.07
CA VAL A 99 -0.22 1.97 -11.44
C VAL A 99 1.22 2.12 -11.97
N PHE A 100 1.64 3.34 -12.30
CA PHE A 100 3.01 3.65 -12.72
C PHE A 100 3.93 4.01 -11.55
N GLN A 101 3.40 4.08 -10.32
CA GLN A 101 4.19 4.27 -9.11
C GLN A 101 4.68 2.93 -8.55
N LEU A 102 4.85 2.82 -7.23
CA LEU A 102 5.43 1.64 -6.61
C LEU A 102 4.57 0.38 -6.82
N GLU A 103 5.24 -0.68 -7.24
CA GLU A 103 4.64 -2.01 -7.36
C GLU A 103 4.41 -2.68 -5.99
N PRO A 104 3.55 -3.73 -5.93
CA PRO A 104 3.40 -4.51 -4.72
C PRO A 104 4.71 -5.16 -4.28
N VAL A 105 5.02 -5.07 -2.99
CA VAL A 105 6.19 -5.74 -2.42
C VAL A 105 5.93 -7.24 -2.35
N VAL A 106 6.74 -8.02 -3.07
CA VAL A 106 6.69 -9.49 -3.10
C VAL A 106 8.09 -10.03 -2.83
N LYS A 107 8.25 -10.82 -1.78
CA LYS A 107 9.52 -11.48 -1.48
C LYS A 107 9.82 -12.56 -2.53
N GLY A 108 11.10 -12.93 -2.68
CA GLY A 108 11.53 -13.82 -3.75
C GLY A 108 10.82 -15.17 -3.78
N ASP A 109 10.67 -15.80 -2.62
CA ASP A 109 9.97 -17.06 -2.42
C ASP A 109 8.44 -16.95 -2.61
N GLU A 110 7.85 -15.84 -2.19
CA GLU A 110 6.43 -15.56 -2.38
C GLU A 110 6.08 -15.38 -3.85
N ARG A 111 6.99 -14.81 -4.67
CA ARG A 111 6.76 -14.57 -6.09
C ARG A 111 6.51 -15.85 -6.86
N GLU A 112 7.28 -16.91 -6.59
CA GLU A 112 7.09 -18.20 -7.25
C GLU A 112 5.74 -18.83 -6.89
N ILE A 113 5.32 -18.67 -5.65
CA ILE A 113 4.02 -19.19 -5.17
C ILE A 113 2.87 -18.43 -5.83
N LEU A 114 2.91 -17.10 -5.81
CA LEU A 114 1.85 -16.25 -6.38
C LEU A 114 1.71 -16.40 -7.89
N ASN A 115 2.82 -16.55 -8.63
CA ASN A 115 2.82 -16.73 -10.09
C ASN A 115 2.08 -18.00 -10.55
N ARG A 116 1.82 -18.96 -9.67
CA ARG A 116 0.99 -20.14 -9.98
C ARG A 116 -0.50 -19.79 -10.10
N PHE A 117 -0.93 -18.68 -9.49
CA PHE A 117 -2.32 -18.30 -9.35
C PHE A 117 -2.68 -16.99 -10.04
N TYR A 118 -1.71 -16.10 -10.20
CA TYR A 118 -1.89 -14.75 -10.70
C TYR A 118 -0.88 -14.43 -11.81
N PRO A 119 -1.30 -13.87 -12.95
CA PRO A 119 -0.39 -13.46 -14.03
C PRO A 119 0.63 -12.43 -13.59
N THR A 120 0.25 -11.53 -12.70
CA THR A 120 1.12 -10.51 -12.09
C THR A 120 0.75 -10.32 -10.62
N PRO A 121 1.63 -9.78 -9.78
CA PRO A 121 1.30 -9.48 -8.39
C PRO A 121 0.36 -8.30 -8.21
N TYR A 122 0.14 -7.48 -9.23
CA TYR A 122 -0.70 -6.28 -9.15
C TYR A 122 -2.16 -6.60 -8.86
N PHE A 123 -2.84 -5.69 -8.18
CA PHE A 123 -4.24 -5.81 -7.77
C PHE A 123 -5.17 -6.20 -8.93
N PHE A 124 -4.94 -5.65 -10.13
CA PHE A 124 -5.79 -5.92 -11.31
C PHE A 124 -5.68 -7.36 -11.83
N SER A 125 -4.73 -8.16 -11.35
CA SER A 125 -4.66 -9.60 -11.59
C SER A 125 -5.55 -10.41 -10.64
N ALA A 126 -6.21 -9.79 -9.66
CA ALA A 126 -7.13 -10.46 -8.77
C ALA A 126 -8.30 -11.10 -9.55
N ARG A 127 -8.66 -12.33 -9.16
CA ARG A 127 -9.67 -13.13 -9.86
C ARG A 127 -11.06 -12.53 -9.80
N VAL A 128 -11.36 -11.78 -8.74
CA VAL A 128 -12.65 -11.10 -8.57
C VAL A 128 -12.94 -10.13 -9.70
N PHE A 129 -11.92 -9.49 -10.28
CA PHE A 129 -12.12 -8.56 -11.39
C PHE A 129 -12.56 -9.22 -12.71
N GLY A 130 -12.41 -10.54 -12.84
CA GLY A 130 -13.04 -11.28 -13.93
C GLY A 130 -14.56 -11.44 -13.80
N GLN A 131 -15.16 -11.00 -12.70
CA GLN A 131 -16.59 -11.11 -12.39
C GLN A 131 -17.30 -9.75 -12.37
N ILE A 132 -16.58 -8.65 -12.58
CA ILE A 132 -17.12 -7.28 -12.52
C ILE A 132 -16.58 -6.43 -13.66
N ASP A 133 -17.36 -5.45 -14.08
CA ASP A 133 -16.90 -4.41 -14.98
C ASP A 133 -16.39 -3.22 -14.16
N LEU A 134 -15.07 -2.98 -14.23
CA LEU A 134 -14.45 -1.84 -13.57
C LEU A 134 -14.69 -0.56 -14.38
N VAL A 135 -15.27 0.44 -13.73
CA VAL A 135 -15.31 1.80 -14.29
C VAL A 135 -14.00 2.50 -13.96
N SER A 136 -13.20 2.81 -14.96
CA SER A 136 -11.92 3.49 -14.80
C SER A 136 -12.07 4.98 -15.11
N ILE A 137 -11.58 5.82 -14.19
CA ILE A 137 -11.55 7.28 -14.34
C ILE A 137 -10.11 7.74 -14.17
N GLU A 138 -9.53 8.31 -15.23
CA GLU A 138 -8.21 8.89 -15.18
C GLU A 138 -8.28 10.39 -14.85
N LEU A 139 -7.58 10.79 -13.75
CA LEU A 139 -7.48 12.19 -13.36
C LEU A 139 -6.42 12.89 -14.22
N GLN A 140 -6.82 13.93 -14.96
CA GLN A 140 -5.98 14.61 -15.95
C GLN A 140 -5.25 15.83 -15.39
N LYS A 141 -5.76 16.45 -14.32
CA LYS A 141 -5.24 17.72 -13.83
C LYS A 141 -4.33 17.53 -12.62
N VAL A 142 -3.12 18.05 -12.73
CA VAL A 142 -2.14 18.08 -11.62
C VAL A 142 -2.38 19.32 -10.77
N TYR A 143 -2.56 19.13 -9.45
CA TYR A 143 -2.75 20.21 -8.48
C TYR A 143 -1.57 20.36 -7.50
N ARG A 144 -0.76 19.31 -7.35
CA ARG A 144 0.37 19.29 -6.40
C ARG A 144 1.52 20.18 -6.83
N GLN A 145 1.78 20.26 -8.14
CA GLN A 145 2.88 21.01 -8.73
C GLN A 145 2.34 22.16 -9.58
N THR A 146 3.03 23.29 -9.56
CA THR A 146 2.69 24.47 -10.35
C THR A 146 3.66 24.76 -11.49
N ASP A 147 4.89 24.23 -11.43
CA ASP A 147 5.89 24.36 -12.49
C ASP A 147 5.54 23.43 -13.66
N SER A 148 5.10 24.02 -14.77
CA SER A 148 4.68 23.28 -15.97
C SER A 148 5.82 22.47 -16.61
N LYS A 149 7.07 22.94 -16.53
CA LYS A 149 8.23 22.23 -17.07
C LYS A 149 8.52 20.99 -16.23
N PHE A 150 8.41 21.11 -14.92
CA PHE A 150 8.61 19.99 -14.01
C PHE A 150 7.49 18.95 -14.16
N ILE A 151 6.22 19.39 -14.26
CA ILE A 151 5.09 18.51 -14.55
C ILE A 151 5.33 17.72 -15.83
N HIS A 152 5.76 18.38 -16.91
CA HIS A 152 6.07 17.74 -18.18
C HIS A 152 7.16 16.66 -18.04
N VAL A 153 8.24 16.94 -17.31
CA VAL A 153 9.30 15.96 -17.03
C VAL A 153 8.75 14.75 -16.26
N LEU A 154 7.93 14.99 -15.23
CA LEU A 154 7.33 13.90 -14.45
C LEU A 154 6.40 13.02 -15.30
N ASP A 155 5.60 13.63 -16.19
CA ASP A 155 4.73 12.90 -17.11
C ASP A 155 5.54 12.04 -18.09
N HIS A 156 6.65 12.56 -18.61
CA HIS A 156 7.53 11.80 -19.49
C HIS A 156 8.22 10.63 -18.75
N ILE A 157 8.62 10.83 -17.48
CA ILE A 157 9.16 9.74 -16.65
C ILE A 157 8.08 8.69 -16.44
N ARG A 158 6.88 9.09 -16.04
CA ARG A 158 5.74 8.20 -15.78
C ARG A 158 5.42 7.33 -17.00
N ASN A 159 5.41 7.93 -18.19
CA ASN A 159 5.07 7.26 -19.44
C ASN A 159 6.26 6.57 -20.14
N ASN A 160 7.43 6.59 -19.51
CA ASN A 160 8.69 6.07 -20.08
C ASN A 160 9.03 6.66 -21.47
N THR A 161 8.79 7.97 -21.62
CA THR A 161 9.04 8.73 -22.87
C THR A 161 10.11 9.83 -22.68
N VAL A 162 10.92 9.72 -21.63
CA VAL A 162 11.98 10.68 -21.30
C VAL A 162 13.00 10.75 -22.42
N GLY A 163 13.23 11.95 -22.95
CA GLY A 163 14.25 12.25 -23.93
C GLY A 163 15.49 12.93 -23.33
N SER A 164 16.40 13.31 -24.23
CA SER A 164 17.65 13.99 -23.84
C SER A 164 17.43 15.36 -23.20
N ALA A 165 16.38 16.07 -23.62
CA ALA A 165 16.05 17.40 -23.10
C ALA A 165 15.60 17.35 -21.63
N GLU A 166 14.72 16.39 -21.29
CA GLU A 166 14.25 16.16 -19.94
C GLU A 166 15.39 15.71 -19.02
N LEU A 167 16.26 14.81 -19.51
CA LEU A 167 17.44 14.38 -18.76
C LEU A 167 18.42 15.51 -18.51
N GLN A 168 18.66 16.39 -19.50
CA GLN A 168 19.49 17.59 -19.32
C GLN A 168 18.89 18.52 -18.24
N LEU A 169 17.58 18.74 -18.28
CA LEU A 169 16.89 19.56 -17.28
C LEU A 169 17.03 18.97 -15.86
N LEU A 170 16.83 17.67 -15.70
CA LEU A 170 17.05 16.98 -14.42
C LEU A 170 18.50 17.09 -13.95
N ASN A 171 19.46 16.90 -14.84
CA ASN A 171 20.88 16.96 -14.53
C ASN A 171 21.34 18.37 -14.10
N THR A 172 20.61 19.44 -14.43
CA THR A 172 20.91 20.77 -13.86
C THR A 172 20.77 20.83 -12.35
N ARG A 173 20.04 19.89 -11.77
CA ARG A 173 19.82 19.78 -10.30
C ARG A 173 20.81 18.83 -9.62
N TYR A 174 21.63 18.10 -10.40
CA TYR A 174 22.62 17.21 -9.85
C TYR A 174 23.75 18.00 -9.17
N GLY A 175 24.07 17.63 -7.93
CA GLY A 175 25.15 18.29 -7.17
C GLY A 175 24.85 19.73 -6.73
N THR A 176 23.60 20.21 -6.86
CA THR A 176 23.22 21.52 -6.34
C THR A 176 23.41 21.55 -4.82
N GLN A 177 24.19 22.54 -4.35
CA GLN A 177 24.36 22.74 -2.91
C GLN A 177 23.14 23.47 -2.36
N ILE A 178 22.61 22.93 -1.26
CA ILE A 178 21.50 23.56 -0.53
C ILE A 178 22.16 24.47 0.52
N GLU A 179 21.73 25.74 0.58
CA GLU A 179 22.20 26.67 1.59
C GLU A 179 21.81 26.17 2.99
N GLN A 180 22.74 26.32 3.95
CA GLN A 180 22.55 25.78 5.30
C GLN A 180 21.33 26.39 6.03
N SER A 181 20.97 27.62 5.67
CA SER A 181 19.76 28.30 6.17
C SER A 181 18.44 27.67 5.69
N GLU A 182 18.48 26.93 4.58
CA GLU A 182 17.31 26.25 3.99
C GLU A 182 17.32 24.75 4.26
N ALA A 183 18.42 24.19 4.81
CA ALA A 183 18.62 22.75 4.97
C ALA A 183 17.48 22.07 5.77
N ASP A 184 16.88 22.76 6.74
CA ASP A 184 15.79 22.24 7.56
C ASP A 184 14.45 22.13 6.81
N MET A 185 14.35 22.76 5.64
CA MET A 185 13.14 22.68 4.79
C MET A 185 13.18 21.55 3.75
N TYR A 186 14.29 20.82 3.67
CA TYR A 186 14.48 19.75 2.68
C TYR A 186 14.33 18.37 3.31
N ILE A 187 13.67 17.49 2.58
CA ILE A 187 13.54 16.06 2.92
C ILE A 187 14.43 15.28 1.96
N THR A 188 15.28 14.40 2.51
CA THR A 188 16.08 13.49 1.70
C THR A 188 15.30 12.22 1.40
N LEU A 189 15.14 11.90 0.11
CA LEU A 189 14.57 10.64 -0.33
C LEU A 189 15.69 9.67 -0.72
N ALA A 190 15.65 8.46 -0.19
CA ALA A 190 16.59 7.41 -0.53
C ALA A 190 15.87 6.10 -0.87
N THR A 191 16.46 5.30 -1.76
CA THR A 191 15.91 4.02 -2.20
C THR A 191 16.24 2.86 -1.27
N ARG A 192 17.21 3.03 -0.37
CA ARG A 192 17.71 2.00 0.54
C ARG A 192 17.52 2.43 1.99
N ARG A 193 17.01 1.52 2.81
CA ARG A 193 16.75 1.78 4.23
C ARG A 193 18.03 2.11 5.02
N ASP A 194 19.13 1.41 4.77
CA ASP A 194 20.41 1.67 5.41
C ASP A 194 20.92 3.11 5.21
N ASN A 195 20.70 3.68 4.01
CA ASN A 195 21.02 5.07 3.74
C ASN A 195 20.09 6.03 4.50
N VAL A 196 18.81 5.70 4.63
CA VAL A 196 17.83 6.48 5.41
C VAL A 196 18.23 6.50 6.87
N ASP A 197 18.52 5.33 7.44
CA ASP A 197 18.91 5.18 8.83
C ASP A 197 20.19 5.97 9.12
N TYR A 198 21.22 5.83 8.26
CA TYR A 198 22.48 6.61 8.40
C TYR A 198 22.24 8.13 8.38
N ILE A 199 21.40 8.64 7.46
CA ILE A 199 21.10 10.06 7.35
C ILE A 199 20.35 10.55 8.60
N ASN A 200 19.37 9.77 9.06
CA ASN A 200 18.56 10.10 10.23
C ASN A 200 19.42 10.10 11.51
N ASP A 201 20.27 9.10 11.71
CA ASP A 201 21.17 9.03 12.87
C ASP A 201 22.13 10.21 12.90
N LYS A 202 22.68 10.56 11.72
CA LYS A 202 23.54 11.74 11.62
C LYS A 202 22.80 13.01 11.98
N LYS A 203 21.58 13.21 11.45
CA LYS A 203 20.76 14.39 11.76
C LYS A 203 20.33 14.43 13.21
N LEU A 204 19.99 13.29 13.79
CA LEU A 204 19.66 13.18 15.20
C LEU A 204 20.84 13.59 16.11
N ALA A 205 22.05 13.15 15.75
CA ALA A 205 23.27 13.50 16.49
C ALA A 205 23.65 15.00 16.40
N GLU A 206 23.18 15.70 15.34
CA GLU A 206 23.39 17.14 15.15
C GLU A 206 22.41 17.99 15.99
N LEU A 207 21.34 17.39 16.55
CA LEU A 207 20.38 18.14 17.40
C LEU A 207 21.02 18.57 18.73
N PRO A 208 20.74 19.79 19.16
CA PRO A 208 21.22 20.25 20.46
C PRO A 208 20.45 19.60 21.63
N GLY A 209 21.15 19.19 22.66
CA GLY A 209 20.58 18.62 23.89
C GLY A 209 20.96 17.14 24.09
N ASP A 210 20.65 16.64 25.28
CA ASP A 210 20.91 15.26 25.64
C ASP A 210 19.81 14.34 25.07
N PRO A 211 20.16 13.13 24.56
CA PRO A 211 19.20 12.20 24.08
C PRO A 211 18.29 11.66 25.19
N VAL A 212 17.01 11.59 24.96
CA VAL A 212 16.03 10.99 25.86
C VAL A 212 15.59 9.64 25.30
N THR A 213 15.84 8.58 26.07
CA THR A 213 15.43 7.22 25.68
C THR A 213 14.08 6.88 26.31
N PHE A 214 13.12 6.51 25.49
CA PHE A 214 11.83 5.99 25.92
C PHE A 214 11.83 4.47 25.76
N TYR A 215 11.54 3.76 26.86
CA TYR A 215 11.43 2.30 26.83
C TYR A 215 9.98 1.92 26.58
N GLY A 216 9.73 1.08 25.54
CA GLY A 216 8.44 0.48 25.31
C GLY A 216 8.27 -0.82 26.09
N GLU A 217 7.07 -1.14 26.50
CA GLU A 217 6.71 -2.42 27.10
C GLU A 217 6.03 -3.30 26.05
N ILE A 218 6.56 -4.51 25.85
CA ILE A 218 6.00 -5.49 24.90
C ILE A 218 4.90 -6.27 25.60
N MET A 219 3.70 -6.21 25.06
CA MET A 219 2.57 -7.01 25.52
C MET A 219 2.16 -8.05 24.46
N GLY A 220 2.05 -9.32 24.88
CA GLY A 220 1.69 -10.45 24.01
C GLY A 220 2.83 -10.94 23.13
N ASP A 221 2.48 -11.72 22.10
CA ASP A 221 3.43 -12.31 21.16
C ASP A 221 3.83 -11.29 20.09
N PHE A 222 4.83 -10.48 20.37
CA PHE A 222 5.38 -9.50 19.43
C PHE A 222 6.71 -10.03 18.86
N PRO A 223 6.86 -10.19 17.53
CA PRO A 223 8.09 -10.72 16.96
C PRO A 223 9.26 -9.75 17.14
N GLU A 224 10.41 -10.24 17.60
CA GLU A 224 11.63 -9.44 17.80
C GLU A 224 12.07 -8.69 16.53
N SER A 225 11.84 -9.28 15.35
CA SER A 225 12.14 -8.64 14.05
C SER A 225 11.31 -7.39 13.73
N SER A 226 10.30 -7.10 14.54
CA SER A 226 9.42 -5.92 14.41
C SER A 226 9.69 -4.86 15.48
N LEU A 227 10.70 -5.08 16.32
CA LEU A 227 11.20 -4.05 17.24
C LEU A 227 11.85 -2.92 16.45
N PRO A 228 11.71 -1.66 16.90
CA PRO A 228 12.34 -0.50 16.28
C PRO A 228 13.85 -0.54 16.32
#